data_e09c408cc84ef61e884fbb9c2d041088
#
_entry.id   e09c408cc84ef61e884fbb9c2d041088
#
_cell.length_a   1.000
_cell.length_b   1.000
_cell.length_c   1.000
_cell.angle_alpha   90.00
_cell.angle_beta   90.00
_cell.angle_gamma   90.00
#
_symmetry.space_group_name_H-M   'P 1'
#
loop_
_entity.id
_entity.type
_entity.pdbx_description
1 polymer ?
#
loop_
_entity_poly.entity_id
_entity_poly.type
_entity_poly.pdbx_seq_one_letter_code
_entity_poly.pdbx_strand_id
1 'polypeptide(L)'
;MTGVQTCALPISIIFLTNLPFRDMIASNSKNAPHLSALESRSLVLDMKIKTKKEYLIKIKQTIESGMLSSFTKLEQNTIISFLETNLDKFTEVSLRMVEKLAALYKANPNNWEKLARAVCFR
;
A
#
# COMPACT_ATOMS: atom_id res chain seq x y z
N MET A 1 -45.24 1.46 -12.57
CA MET A 1 -44.35 1.31 -12.38
C MET A 1 -43.52 1.30 -12.78
N THR A 2 -43.46 1.41 -13.00
CA THR A 2 -42.74 1.08 -13.28
C THR A 2 -41.67 1.33 -12.86
N GLY A 3 -41.57 1.85 -13.02
CA GLY A 3 -40.50 2.25 -12.95
C GLY A 3 -39.64 1.93 -12.22
N VAL A 4 -39.99 1.68 -11.70
CA VAL A 4 -39.23 1.36 -10.99
C VAL A 4 -38.36 0.58 -11.32
N GLN A 5 -38.68 0.14 -12.07
CA GLN A 5 -37.90 -0.58 -12.47
C GLN A 5 -36.88 -0.16 -13.03
N THR A 6 -36.99 0.76 -13.45
CA THR A 6 -35.85 1.40 -13.72
C THR A 6 -34.82 1.05 -12.94
N CYS A 7 -35.14 0.78 -11.93
CA CYS A 7 -34.29 0.31 -11.02
C CYS A 7 -33.68 -0.99 -11.35
N ALA A 8 -34.05 -1.53 -12.40
CA ALA A 8 -33.45 -2.74 -12.89
C ALA A 8 -31.99 -2.61 -13.28
N LEU A 9 -31.47 -1.41 -13.42
CA LEU A 9 -30.03 -1.22 -13.65
C LEU A 9 -29.25 -1.61 -12.41
N PRO A 10 -28.34 -2.57 -12.52
CA PRO A 10 -27.53 -2.95 -11.38
C PRO A 10 -26.63 -1.79 -10.96
N ILE A 11 -26.67 -1.46 -9.69
CA ILE A 11 -25.80 -0.46 -9.10
C ILE A 11 -24.83 -1.16 -8.20
N SER A 12 -23.54 -0.97 -8.46
CA SER A 12 -22.46 -1.48 -7.61
C SER A 12 -21.80 -0.31 -6.91
N ILE A 13 -21.62 -0.42 -5.62
CA ILE A 13 -20.93 0.58 -4.81
C ILE A 13 -19.73 -0.06 -4.17
N ILE A 14 -18.57 0.59 -4.31
CA ILE A 14 -17.35 0.18 -3.67
C ILE A 14 -16.91 1.27 -2.70
N PHE A 15 -16.76 0.91 -1.44
CA PHE A 15 -16.23 1.79 -0.41
C PHE A 15 -14.76 1.48 -0.18
N LEU A 16 -13.92 2.51 -0.26
CA LEU A 16 -12.50 2.42 0.04
C LEU A 16 -12.20 3.26 1.28
N THR A 17 -11.51 2.68 2.24
CA THR A 17 -11.13 3.38 3.45
C THR A 17 -9.83 2.83 4.01
N ASN A 18 -9.04 3.71 4.65
CA ASN A 18 -7.89 3.33 5.46
C ASN A 18 -8.19 3.39 6.97
N LEU A 19 -9.44 3.62 7.34
CA LEU A 19 -9.84 3.64 8.74
C LEU A 19 -9.92 2.22 9.31
N PRO A 20 -9.51 2.02 10.57
CA PRO A 20 -9.61 0.74 11.24
C PRO A 20 -11.04 0.46 11.69
N PHE A 21 -11.98 0.34 10.74
CA PHE A 21 -13.40 0.30 11.06
C PHE A 21 -13.83 -0.88 11.92
N ARG A 22 -13.15 -2.03 11.82
CA ARG A 22 -13.40 -3.18 12.70
C ARG A 22 -13.02 -2.88 14.15
N ASP A 23 -11.90 -2.19 14.35
CA ASP A 23 -11.48 -1.73 15.67
C ASP A 23 -12.46 -0.67 16.21
N MET A 24 -12.95 0.20 15.34
CA MET A 24 -13.97 1.19 15.68
C MET A 24 -15.30 0.56 16.08
N ILE A 25 -15.71 -0.54 15.43
CA ILE A 25 -16.89 -1.31 15.82
C ILE A 25 -16.65 -1.97 17.17
N ALA A 26 -15.50 -2.63 17.37
CA ALA A 26 -15.14 -3.34 18.59
C ALA A 26 -15.02 -2.40 19.79
N SER A 27 -14.49 -1.20 19.58
CA SER A 27 -14.36 -0.17 20.64
C SER A 27 -15.67 0.60 20.92
N ASN A 28 -16.75 0.24 20.25
CA ASN A 28 -18.06 0.84 20.43
C ASN A 28 -18.06 2.37 20.20
N SER A 29 -17.34 2.80 19.18
CA SER A 29 -17.26 4.21 18.80
C SER A 29 -18.62 4.78 18.39
N LYS A 30 -18.73 6.09 18.31
CA LYS A 30 -19.96 6.80 17.91
C LYS A 30 -20.56 6.27 16.60
N ASN A 31 -19.73 5.86 15.67
CA ASN A 31 -20.17 5.38 14.36
C ASN A 31 -20.28 3.84 14.28
N ALA A 32 -20.03 3.13 15.36
CA ALA A 32 -20.04 1.67 15.39
C ALA A 32 -21.35 1.05 14.83
N PRO A 33 -22.55 1.54 15.15
CA PRO A 33 -23.76 0.96 14.61
C PRO A 33 -23.86 1.06 13.09
N HIS A 34 -23.41 2.18 12.51
CA HIS A 34 -23.42 2.40 11.06
C HIS A 34 -22.39 1.52 10.35
N LEU A 35 -21.19 1.41 10.92
CA LEU A 35 -20.11 0.57 10.39
C LEU A 35 -20.49 -0.91 10.45
N SER A 36 -21.09 -1.35 11.54
CA SER A 36 -21.57 -2.71 11.69
C SER A 36 -22.66 -3.05 10.65
N ALA A 37 -23.56 -2.12 10.38
CA ALA A 37 -24.58 -2.29 9.35
C ALA A 37 -23.98 -2.41 7.95
N LEU A 38 -22.97 -1.60 7.63
CA LEU A 38 -22.23 -1.71 6.37
C LEU A 38 -21.50 -3.05 6.25
N GLU A 39 -20.83 -3.48 7.30
CA GLU A 39 -20.12 -4.76 7.31
C GLU A 39 -21.04 -5.94 7.05
N SER A 40 -22.22 -5.96 7.66
CA SER A 40 -23.17 -7.05 7.50
C SER A 40 -23.80 -7.14 6.11
N ARG A 41 -23.81 -6.03 5.37
CA ARG A 41 -24.43 -5.92 4.04
C ARG A 41 -23.42 -5.90 2.89
N SER A 42 -22.14 -6.00 3.19
CA SER A 42 -21.08 -5.83 2.21
C SER A 42 -20.10 -7.00 2.26
N LEU A 43 -19.45 -7.26 1.14
CA LEU A 43 -18.27 -8.09 1.11
C LEU A 43 -17.09 -7.24 1.56
N VAL A 44 -16.54 -7.56 2.72
CA VAL A 44 -15.42 -6.80 3.28
C VAL A 44 -14.11 -7.47 2.91
N LEU A 45 -13.25 -6.74 2.22
CA LEU A 45 -11.89 -7.16 1.90
C LEU A 45 -10.91 -6.32 2.73
N ASP A 46 -10.21 -6.98 3.64
CA ASP A 46 -9.14 -6.36 4.41
C ASP A 46 -7.82 -6.54 3.67
N MET A 47 -7.36 -5.48 3.04
CA MET A 47 -6.11 -5.47 2.27
C MET A 47 -4.91 -5.06 3.10
N LYS A 48 -5.05 -5.06 4.42
CA LYS A 48 -4.00 -4.62 5.33
C LYS A 48 -2.80 -5.56 5.27
N ILE A 49 -1.67 -5.01 4.91
CA ILE A 49 -0.39 -5.72 4.91
C ILE A 49 0.20 -5.62 6.30
N LYS A 50 0.59 -6.75 6.87
CA LYS A 50 0.98 -6.84 8.28
C LYS A 50 2.48 -6.89 8.50
N THR A 51 3.22 -7.46 7.57
CA THR A 51 4.67 -7.69 7.74
C THR A 51 5.50 -6.97 6.68
N LYS A 52 6.74 -6.67 7.02
CA LYS A 52 7.70 -6.08 6.07
C LYS A 52 7.94 -7.00 4.86
N LYS A 53 7.89 -8.31 5.07
CA LYS A 53 8.04 -9.29 3.99
C LYS A 53 6.87 -9.25 3.00
N GLU A 54 5.65 -9.13 3.50
CA GLU A 54 4.46 -8.97 2.66
C GLU A 54 4.51 -7.66 1.86
N TYR A 55 4.97 -6.57 2.49
CA TYR A 55 5.21 -5.32 1.80
C TYR A 55 6.26 -5.46 0.68
N LEU A 56 7.33 -6.20 0.93
CA LEU A 56 8.35 -6.45 -0.09
C LEU A 56 7.77 -7.17 -1.31
N ILE A 57 6.93 -8.17 -1.09
CA ILE A 57 6.24 -8.87 -2.17
C ILE A 57 5.37 -7.90 -2.97
N LYS A 58 4.60 -7.07 -2.27
CA LYS A 58 3.74 -6.05 -2.90
C LYS A 58 4.55 -5.04 -3.71
N ILE A 59 5.69 -4.61 -3.16
CA ILE A 59 6.62 -3.71 -3.84
C ILE A 59 7.13 -4.33 -5.13
N LYS A 60 7.60 -5.58 -5.09
CA LYS A 60 8.07 -6.30 -6.27
C LYS A 60 7.00 -6.38 -7.36
N GLN A 61 5.78 -6.75 -6.98
CA GLN A 61 4.64 -6.80 -7.91
C GLN A 61 4.32 -5.43 -8.52
N THR A 62 4.38 -4.38 -7.72
CA THR A 62 4.08 -3.02 -8.17
C THR A 62 5.15 -2.50 -9.12
N ILE A 63 6.43 -2.82 -8.88
CA ILE A 63 7.53 -2.50 -9.79
C ILE A 63 7.37 -3.24 -11.10
N GLU A 64 7.03 -4.52 -11.08
CA GLU A 64 6.73 -5.30 -12.29
C GLU A 64 5.57 -4.70 -13.09
N SER A 65 4.60 -4.10 -12.40
CA SER A 65 3.46 -3.41 -13.03
C SER A 65 3.80 -2.03 -13.60
N GLY A 66 5.03 -1.54 -13.44
CA GLY A 66 5.50 -0.32 -14.06
C GLY A 66 5.82 0.85 -13.13
N MET A 67 5.87 0.66 -11.81
CA MET A 67 6.14 1.73 -10.85
C MET A 67 7.47 2.47 -11.11
N LEU A 68 8.51 1.73 -11.47
CA LEU A 68 9.84 2.29 -11.77
C LEU A 68 10.17 2.16 -13.25
N SER A 69 9.22 2.44 -14.13
CA SER A 69 9.38 2.29 -15.57
C SER A 69 10.45 3.20 -16.18
N SER A 70 10.77 4.33 -15.54
CA SER A 70 11.85 5.22 -15.96
C SER A 70 13.25 4.71 -15.62
N PHE A 71 13.36 3.65 -14.84
CA PHE A 71 14.62 3.00 -14.48
C PHE A 71 14.84 1.74 -15.30
N THR A 72 16.12 1.44 -15.61
CA THR A 72 16.46 0.18 -16.27
C THR A 72 16.19 -1.01 -15.33
N LYS A 73 16.09 -2.19 -15.91
CA LYS A 73 15.87 -3.41 -15.12
C LYS A 73 16.99 -3.63 -14.10
N LEU A 74 18.23 -3.31 -14.46
CA LEU A 74 19.37 -3.40 -13.58
C LEU A 74 19.25 -2.43 -12.39
N GLU A 75 18.85 -1.19 -12.66
CA GLU A 75 18.66 -0.19 -11.62
C GLU A 75 17.51 -0.57 -10.68
N GLN A 76 16.40 -1.06 -11.19
CA GLN A 76 15.29 -1.58 -10.40
C GLN A 76 15.75 -2.72 -9.48
N ASN A 77 16.52 -3.66 -10.03
CA ASN A 77 17.04 -4.79 -9.25
C ASN A 77 18.02 -4.33 -8.15
N THR A 78 18.82 -3.30 -8.42
CA THR A 78 19.72 -2.72 -7.44
C THR A 78 18.95 -2.13 -6.25
N ILE A 79 17.90 -1.38 -6.52
CA ILE A 79 17.06 -0.78 -5.48
C ILE A 79 16.34 -1.88 -4.67
N ILE A 80 15.79 -2.88 -5.35
CA ILE A 80 15.10 -4.01 -4.71
C ILE A 80 16.06 -4.80 -3.82
N SER A 81 17.26 -5.08 -4.31
CA SER A 81 18.28 -5.83 -3.56
C SER A 81 18.71 -5.09 -2.30
N PHE A 82 18.87 -3.78 -2.38
CA PHE A 82 19.18 -2.94 -1.22
C PHE A 82 18.07 -3.00 -0.17
N LEU A 83 16.81 -2.88 -0.63
CA LEU A 83 15.64 -2.96 0.25
C LEU A 83 15.54 -4.34 0.92
N GLU A 84 15.72 -5.40 0.16
CA GLU A 84 15.63 -6.78 0.63
C GLU A 84 16.72 -7.11 1.65
N THR A 85 17.94 -6.72 1.36
CA THR A 85 19.11 -6.95 2.24
C THR A 85 18.99 -6.22 3.57
N ASN A 86 18.37 -5.06 3.58
CA ASN A 86 18.27 -4.20 4.76
C ASN A 86 16.85 -4.09 5.33
N LEU A 87 15.97 -5.01 4.99
CA LEU A 87 14.54 -4.94 5.29
C LEU A 87 14.24 -4.63 6.76
N ASP A 88 14.98 -5.24 7.67
CA ASP A 88 14.77 -5.06 9.11
C ASP A 88 15.25 -3.71 9.64
N LYS A 89 16.16 -3.05 8.93
CA LYS A 89 16.74 -1.78 9.33
C LYS A 89 15.92 -0.57 8.95
N PHE A 90 15.02 -0.72 7.98
CA PHE A 90 14.12 0.37 7.57
C PHE A 90 13.14 0.72 8.69
N THR A 91 12.94 2.01 8.91
CA THR A 91 11.89 2.50 9.83
C THR A 91 10.51 2.13 9.34
N GLU A 92 10.32 2.19 8.03
CA GLU A 92 9.07 1.87 7.37
C GLU A 92 9.35 1.19 6.04
N VAL A 93 8.58 0.19 5.70
CA VAL A 93 8.63 -0.45 4.38
C VAL A 93 7.31 -0.18 3.69
N SER A 94 7.34 0.63 2.65
CA SER A 94 6.15 1.06 1.91
C SER A 94 6.53 1.43 0.47
N LEU A 95 5.53 1.63 -0.38
CA LEU A 95 5.75 2.13 -1.74
C LEU A 95 6.40 3.52 -1.74
N ARG A 96 6.04 4.37 -0.78
CA ARG A 96 6.67 5.70 -0.61
C ARG A 96 8.16 5.59 -0.30
N MET A 97 8.55 4.58 0.47
CA MET A 97 9.96 4.33 0.75
C MET A 97 10.72 3.98 -0.53
N VAL A 98 10.13 3.19 -1.40
CA VAL A 98 10.73 2.85 -2.71
C VAL A 98 10.89 4.09 -3.58
N GLU A 99 9.90 4.97 -3.61
CA GLU A 99 10.00 6.25 -4.32
C GLU A 99 11.15 7.11 -3.79
N LYS A 100 11.33 7.17 -2.47
CA LYS A 100 12.46 7.88 -1.85
C LYS A 100 13.80 7.29 -2.25
N LEU A 101 13.92 5.96 -2.21
CA LEU A 101 15.14 5.27 -2.63
C LEU A 101 15.44 5.53 -4.11
N ALA A 102 14.44 5.48 -4.96
CA ALA A 102 14.58 5.76 -6.38
C ALA A 102 15.02 7.20 -6.63
N ALA A 103 14.46 8.16 -5.90
CA ALA A 103 14.85 9.55 -5.98
C ALA A 103 16.31 9.78 -5.53
N LEU A 104 16.74 9.14 -4.46
CA LEU A 104 18.10 9.19 -3.99
C LEU A 104 19.09 8.57 -5.00
N TYR A 105 18.71 7.44 -5.56
CA TYR A 105 19.49 6.79 -6.61
C TYR A 105 19.68 7.70 -7.83
N LYS A 106 18.61 8.32 -8.29
CA LYS A 106 18.62 9.22 -9.43
C LYS A 106 19.44 10.48 -9.17
N ALA A 107 19.37 11.01 -7.96
CA ALA A 107 20.08 12.22 -7.57
C ALA A 107 21.58 11.99 -7.41
N ASN A 108 21.98 10.85 -6.88
CA ASN A 108 23.40 10.53 -6.63
C ASN A 108 23.67 9.03 -6.72
N PRO A 109 23.82 8.49 -7.93
CA PRO A 109 24.00 7.05 -8.13
C PRO A 109 25.22 6.45 -7.42
N ASN A 110 26.26 7.25 -7.16
CA ASN A 110 27.47 6.76 -6.53
C ASN A 110 27.42 6.69 -5.00
N ASN A 111 26.53 7.45 -4.38
CA ASN A 111 26.48 7.60 -2.93
C ASN A 111 25.06 7.43 -2.34
N TRP A 112 24.11 6.99 -3.14
CA TRP A 112 22.71 6.89 -2.73
C TRP A 112 22.48 5.93 -1.56
N GLU A 113 23.24 4.84 -1.48
CA GLU A 113 23.08 3.87 -0.39
C GLU A 113 23.44 4.48 0.97
N LYS A 114 24.49 5.28 1.02
CA LYS A 114 24.91 5.98 2.23
C LYS A 114 23.84 6.97 2.67
N LEU A 115 23.28 7.72 1.72
CA LEU A 115 22.20 8.66 1.97
C LEU A 115 20.93 7.93 2.42
N ALA A 116 20.60 6.82 1.78
CA ALA A 116 19.46 6.00 2.12
C ALA A 116 19.55 5.46 3.57
N ARG A 117 20.72 5.01 3.98
CA ARG A 117 20.96 4.56 5.35
C ARG A 117 20.78 5.68 6.36
N ALA A 118 21.23 6.87 6.04
CA ALA A 118 21.10 8.02 6.93
C ALA A 118 19.63 8.48 7.07
N VAL A 119 18.84 8.38 6.00
CA VAL A 119 17.47 8.92 5.95
C VAL A 119 16.41 7.89 6.31
N CYS A 120 16.59 6.65 5.89
CA CYS A 120 15.55 5.62 5.93
C CYS A 120 15.75 4.56 7.03
N PHE A 121 16.92 4.48 7.63
CA PHE A 121 17.19 3.53 8.70
C PHE A 121 16.89 4.13 10.07
N ARG A 122 16.61 3.23 11.01
CA ARG A 122 16.57 3.57 12.44
C ARG A 122 17.96 3.78 13.00
#